data_406ba24a95d5499d2bc886e5750814b8
#
_entry.id   406ba24a95d5499d2bc886e5750814b8
#
_cell.length_a   1.000
_cell.length_b   1.000
_cell.length_c   1.000
_cell.angle_alpha   90.00
_cell.angle_beta   90.00
_cell.angle_gamma   90.00
#
_symmetry.space_group_name_H-M   'P 1'
#
loop_
_entity.id
_entity.type
_entity.pdbx_description
1 polymer ?
#
loop_
_entity_poly.entity_id
_entity_poly.type
_entity_poly.pdbx_seq_one_letter_code
_entity_poly.pdbx_strand_id
1 'polypeptide(L)'
;MIYPDLQTVRIYADTYTRIPVYTALDYEADDMLDLYAALRGPYSFFLESGVLNSYGRYSIIALPCRKRLVSRGGTTALIQYDETIQLDGNPLDILKKEMQECAPIYPELPVFTGGAIGHFNYDMIRLFEAIQDNRLPSLKLPLMQFAFVEELLVLDHEQHRLYVIVNMQTQNGCLDNAYDKAVQRIYELRAFLSHRKPYSGKPLARRTVTSSMNKQQFMANVEQAQKHIQEGDIFQVVLSQRMEASYTEDPLDAYVQLRSLGKSPYMYYLDFDEYVIAGVSP
;
A
#
# COMPACT_ATOMS: atom_id res chain seq x y z
N MET A 1 19.42 2.41 19.62
CA MET A 1 20.62 2.58 18.77
C MET A 1 20.11 2.72 17.34
N ILE A 2 20.79 3.52 16.48
CA ILE A 2 20.43 3.67 15.07
C ILE A 2 21.44 2.90 14.23
N TYR A 3 20.99 2.22 13.20
CA TYR A 3 21.76 1.38 12.28
C TYR A 3 21.43 1.76 10.84
N PRO A 4 22.37 1.58 9.90
CA PRO A 4 23.82 1.43 10.14
C PRO A 4 24.43 2.74 10.68
N ASP A 5 25.67 2.70 11.17
CA ASP A 5 26.41 3.91 11.46
C ASP A 5 26.92 4.62 10.18
N LEU A 6 27.34 5.87 10.31
CA LEU A 6 27.77 6.68 9.16
C LEU A 6 28.96 6.04 8.40
N GLN A 7 29.86 5.37 9.11
CA GLN A 7 31.02 4.73 8.48
C GLN A 7 30.58 3.58 7.56
N THR A 8 29.64 2.77 8.03
CA THR A 8 29.03 1.68 7.24
C THR A 8 28.22 2.24 6.06
N VAL A 9 27.49 3.34 6.26
CA VAL A 9 26.74 4.03 5.19
C VAL A 9 27.69 4.49 4.09
N ARG A 10 28.86 5.05 4.40
CA ARG A 10 29.84 5.47 3.40
C ARG A 10 30.34 4.29 2.56
N ILE A 11 30.56 3.12 3.17
CA ILE A 11 30.96 1.90 2.44
C ILE A 11 29.81 1.45 1.53
N TYR A 12 28.57 1.47 2.01
CA TYR A 12 27.42 1.02 1.25
C TYR A 12 27.08 1.95 0.09
N ALA A 13 27.33 3.24 0.21
CA ALA A 13 27.04 4.23 -0.82
C ALA A 13 27.79 4.01 -2.15
N ASP A 14 28.91 3.26 -2.13
CA ASP A 14 29.63 2.89 -3.35
C ASP A 14 28.86 1.85 -4.20
N THR A 15 27.95 1.10 -3.59
CA THR A 15 27.23 -0.02 -4.24
C THR A 15 25.72 0.22 -4.32
N TYR A 16 25.14 0.84 -3.29
CA TYR A 16 23.70 0.93 -3.13
C TYR A 16 23.19 2.36 -3.37
N THR A 17 22.07 2.47 -4.09
CA THR A 17 21.45 3.77 -4.38
C THR A 17 20.50 4.21 -3.27
N ARG A 18 20.03 3.27 -2.45
CA ARG A 18 19.14 3.50 -1.32
C ARG A 18 19.65 2.72 -0.09
N ILE A 19 19.74 3.37 1.04
CA ILE A 19 20.16 2.73 2.30
C ILE A 19 19.07 2.92 3.34
N PRO A 20 18.46 1.82 3.86
CA PRO A 20 17.58 1.87 5.01
C PRO A 20 18.36 2.22 6.27
N VAL A 21 18.09 3.37 6.86
CA VAL A 21 18.55 3.77 8.21
C VAL A 21 17.42 3.44 9.17
N TYR A 22 17.70 2.75 10.27
CA TYR A 22 16.64 2.24 11.12
C TYR A 22 17.00 2.18 12.61
N THR A 23 15.97 2.05 13.42
CA THR A 23 16.04 1.65 14.82
C THR A 23 14.98 0.60 15.12
N ALA A 24 15.26 -0.29 16.06
CA ALA A 24 14.30 -1.25 16.58
C ALA A 24 13.98 -0.90 18.03
N LEU A 25 12.70 -1.01 18.40
CA LEU A 25 12.16 -0.72 19.72
C LEU A 25 11.34 -1.92 20.19
N ASP A 26 11.38 -2.24 21.47
CA ASP A 26 10.43 -3.19 22.06
C ASP A 26 9.02 -2.57 22.02
N TYR A 27 8.03 -3.34 21.60
CA TYR A 27 6.69 -2.85 21.37
C TYR A 27 5.67 -3.93 21.75
N GLU A 28 4.98 -3.70 22.86
CA GLU A 28 4.06 -4.67 23.44
C GLU A 28 2.63 -4.61 22.88
N ALA A 29 2.28 -3.55 22.16
CA ALA A 29 0.95 -3.43 21.59
C ALA A 29 0.81 -4.28 20.31
N ASP A 30 -0.26 -5.06 20.24
CA ASP A 30 -0.57 -5.91 19.08
C ASP A 30 -1.20 -5.15 17.90
N ASP A 31 -1.44 -3.85 18.05
CA ASP A 31 -2.17 -3.03 17.11
C ASP A 31 -1.41 -1.74 16.76
N MET A 32 -1.38 -1.42 15.47
CA MET A 32 -0.76 -0.21 14.93
C MET A 32 -1.80 0.82 14.44
N LEU A 33 -3.10 0.57 14.59
CA LEU A 33 -4.14 1.46 14.10
C LEU A 33 -4.03 2.87 14.68
N ASP A 34 -3.73 2.99 15.98
CA ASP A 34 -3.53 4.27 16.66
C ASP A 34 -2.38 5.06 16.05
N LEU A 35 -1.28 4.37 15.72
CA LEU A 35 -0.13 4.98 15.06
C LEU A 35 -0.47 5.43 13.66
N TYR A 36 -1.15 4.58 12.90
CA TYR A 36 -1.58 4.94 11.55
C TYR A 36 -2.52 6.15 11.56
N ALA A 37 -3.57 6.11 12.39
CA ALA A 37 -4.54 7.19 12.50
C ALA A 37 -3.89 8.56 12.82
N ALA A 38 -2.81 8.54 13.58
CA ALA A 38 -2.11 9.74 13.99
C ALA A 38 -1.02 10.21 13.00
N LEU A 39 -0.46 9.29 12.18
CA LEU A 39 0.62 9.57 11.23
C LEU A 39 0.16 9.64 9.77
N ARG A 40 -1.09 9.24 9.49
CA ARG A 40 -1.61 9.16 8.13
C ARG A 40 -1.66 10.53 7.44
N GLY A 41 -1.64 10.49 6.15
CA GLY A 41 -1.84 11.61 5.24
C GLY A 41 -1.98 11.09 3.83
N PRO A 42 -2.11 11.95 2.82
CA PRO A 42 -2.15 11.54 1.43
C PRO A 42 -1.00 10.61 1.06
N TYR A 43 -1.31 9.52 0.36
CA TYR A 43 -0.33 8.49 -0.05
C TYR A 43 0.37 7.80 1.12
N SER A 44 -0.37 7.59 2.21
CA SER A 44 0.03 6.72 3.31
C SER A 44 -0.73 5.40 3.26
N PHE A 45 -0.10 4.32 3.72
CA PHE A 45 -0.66 2.99 3.60
C PHE A 45 -0.53 2.22 4.90
N PHE A 46 -1.57 1.45 5.23
CA PHE A 46 -1.58 0.54 6.35
C PHE A 46 -1.87 -0.87 5.85
N LEU A 47 -0.89 -1.75 6.04
CA LEU A 47 -0.99 -3.17 5.73
C LEU A 47 -0.88 -3.92 7.05
N GLU A 48 -1.87 -4.73 7.38
CA GLU A 48 -1.85 -5.47 8.64
C GLU A 48 -2.28 -6.91 8.47
N SER A 49 -1.86 -7.74 9.40
CA SER A 49 -2.39 -9.08 9.54
C SER A 49 -3.35 -9.16 10.73
N GLY A 50 -4.56 -9.62 10.47
CA GLY A 50 -5.54 -9.93 11.51
C GLY A 50 -5.36 -11.34 12.12
N VAL A 51 -4.45 -12.14 11.57
CA VAL A 51 -4.16 -13.50 12.02
C VAL A 51 -2.67 -13.65 12.25
N LEU A 52 -2.28 -13.86 13.50
CA LEU A 52 -0.89 -14.09 13.87
C LEU A 52 -0.53 -15.56 13.61
N ASN A 53 0.04 -15.82 12.45
CA ASN A 53 0.57 -17.13 12.03
C ASN A 53 1.77 -16.92 11.10
N SER A 54 2.28 -18.00 10.50
CA SER A 54 3.41 -17.94 9.56
C SER A 54 3.21 -16.99 8.35
N TYR A 55 1.97 -16.64 8.01
CA TYR A 55 1.61 -15.72 6.92
C TYR A 55 1.37 -14.29 7.39
N GLY A 56 1.09 -14.09 8.68
CA GLY A 56 0.65 -12.83 9.28
C GLY A 56 1.63 -12.27 10.31
N ARG A 57 2.93 -12.31 10.03
CA ARG A 57 3.97 -11.88 10.96
C ARG A 57 4.08 -10.36 11.12
N TYR A 58 3.85 -9.60 10.05
CA TYR A 58 4.15 -8.18 10.02
C TYR A 58 2.92 -7.31 9.84
N SER A 59 2.90 -6.16 10.53
CA SER A 59 2.05 -5.02 10.18
C SER A 59 2.93 -3.84 9.78
N ILE A 60 2.53 -3.13 8.72
CA ILE A 60 3.34 -2.11 8.06
C ILE A 60 2.54 -0.82 7.93
N ILE A 61 3.11 0.29 8.37
CA ILE A 61 2.66 1.63 8.06
C ILE A 61 3.69 2.26 7.12
N ALA A 62 3.30 2.55 5.89
CA ALA A 62 4.06 3.45 5.03
C ALA A 62 3.57 4.87 5.27
N LEU A 63 4.47 5.75 5.64
CA LEU A 63 4.19 7.18 5.88
C LEU A 63 3.93 7.91 4.55
N PRO A 64 3.37 9.13 4.56
CA PRO A 64 3.05 9.85 3.34
C PRO A 64 4.19 9.91 2.33
N CYS A 65 3.98 9.31 1.17
CA CYS A 65 4.98 9.17 0.12
C CYS A 65 4.97 10.38 -0.80
N ARG A 66 6.14 10.89 -1.17
CA ARG A 66 6.30 12.08 -2.03
C ARG A 66 6.53 11.75 -3.50
N LYS A 67 7.03 10.55 -3.80
CA LYS A 67 7.25 10.05 -5.16
C LYS A 67 6.16 9.04 -5.51
N ARG A 68 5.51 9.22 -6.65
CA ARG A 68 4.43 8.33 -7.12
C ARG A 68 4.41 8.22 -8.63
N LEU A 69 4.01 7.06 -9.12
CA LEU A 69 3.81 6.77 -10.54
C LEU A 69 2.32 6.53 -10.78
N VAL A 70 1.74 7.24 -11.72
CA VAL A 70 0.31 7.19 -12.04
C VAL A 70 0.13 6.99 -13.54
N SER A 71 -0.61 5.94 -13.93
CA SER A 71 -1.02 5.75 -15.32
C SER A 71 -2.53 5.90 -15.45
N ARG A 72 -2.97 6.83 -16.29
CA ARG A 72 -4.37 7.17 -16.50
C ARG A 72 -4.60 7.59 -17.97
N GLY A 73 -5.62 7.01 -18.61
CA GLY A 73 -6.04 7.44 -19.95
C GLY A 73 -4.96 7.31 -21.03
N GLY A 74 -4.08 6.32 -20.94
CA GLY A 74 -3.00 6.09 -21.90
C GLY A 74 -1.72 6.92 -21.65
N THR A 75 -1.70 7.76 -20.62
CA THR A 75 -0.50 8.51 -20.20
C THR A 75 0.02 8.02 -18.87
N THR A 76 1.34 8.08 -18.69
CA THR A 76 1.99 7.73 -17.42
C THR A 76 2.79 8.92 -16.92
N ALA A 77 2.59 9.29 -15.66
CA ALA A 77 3.27 10.40 -15.02
C ALA A 77 4.02 9.94 -13.79
N LEU A 78 5.26 10.38 -13.66
CA LEU A 78 6.03 10.36 -12.42
C LEU A 78 5.84 11.71 -11.73
N ILE A 79 5.32 11.66 -10.51
CA ILE A 79 5.09 12.85 -9.69
C ILE A 79 6.04 12.75 -8.51
N GLN A 80 6.89 13.74 -8.35
CA GLN A 80 7.85 13.81 -7.25
C GLN A 80 7.87 15.21 -6.67
N TYR A 81 7.55 15.32 -5.38
CA TYR A 81 7.27 16.61 -4.73
C TYR A 81 6.15 17.33 -5.51
N ASP A 82 6.39 18.52 -6.02
CA ASP A 82 5.44 19.33 -6.80
C ASP A 82 5.69 19.25 -8.31
N GLU A 83 6.63 18.42 -8.75
CA GLU A 83 6.98 18.23 -10.16
C GLU A 83 6.25 17.02 -10.76
N THR A 84 5.75 17.19 -11.99
CA THR A 84 5.11 16.13 -12.76
C THR A 84 5.85 15.93 -14.08
N ILE A 85 6.38 14.73 -14.28
CA ILE A 85 7.10 14.35 -15.49
C ILE A 85 6.24 13.35 -16.25
N GLN A 86 5.86 13.67 -17.49
CA GLN A 86 5.18 12.72 -18.36
C GLN A 86 6.20 11.74 -18.93
N LEU A 87 5.85 10.47 -18.91
CA LEU A 87 6.70 9.39 -19.37
C LEU A 87 6.00 8.61 -20.50
N ASP A 88 6.71 8.41 -21.59
CA ASP A 88 6.23 7.63 -22.73
C ASP A 88 6.61 6.16 -22.58
N GLY A 89 5.74 5.27 -23.04
CA GLY A 89 6.00 3.83 -23.07
C GLY A 89 5.03 3.00 -22.25
N ASN A 90 5.33 1.70 -22.13
CA ASN A 90 4.51 0.78 -21.36
C ASN A 90 4.64 1.12 -19.86
N PRO A 91 3.52 1.35 -19.16
CA PRO A 91 3.54 1.73 -17.73
C PRO A 91 4.22 0.71 -16.83
N LEU A 92 4.21 -0.59 -17.18
CA LEU A 92 4.90 -1.62 -16.40
C LEU A 92 6.42 -1.57 -16.56
N ASP A 93 6.91 -1.27 -17.77
CA ASP A 93 8.34 -1.10 -17.99
C ASP A 93 8.87 0.14 -17.26
N ILE A 94 8.04 1.20 -17.23
CA ILE A 94 8.33 2.40 -16.45
C ILE A 94 8.40 2.06 -14.96
N LEU A 95 7.40 1.37 -14.41
CA LEU A 95 7.40 0.94 -13.01
C LEU A 95 8.63 0.07 -12.70
N LYS A 96 8.94 -0.89 -13.57
CA LYS A 96 10.12 -1.74 -13.43
C LYS A 96 11.42 -0.94 -13.39
N LYS A 97 11.54 0.10 -14.23
CA LYS A 97 12.71 1.00 -14.25
C LYS A 97 12.80 1.79 -12.93
N GLU A 98 11.69 2.35 -12.45
CA GLU A 98 11.64 3.11 -11.20
C GLU A 98 11.92 2.24 -9.96
N MET A 99 11.70 0.92 -10.06
CA MET A 99 11.99 -0.07 -9.01
C MET A 99 13.42 -0.61 -9.03
N GLN A 100 14.29 -0.17 -9.95
CA GLN A 100 15.68 -0.65 -10.08
C GLN A 100 16.62 -0.11 -8.99
N GLU A 101 16.09 0.52 -7.94
CA GLU A 101 16.89 0.92 -6.79
C GLU A 101 17.52 -0.31 -6.11
N CYS A 102 18.82 -0.21 -5.84
CA CYS A 102 19.56 -1.26 -5.13
C CYS A 102 19.73 -0.83 -3.67
N ALA A 103 19.35 -1.72 -2.74
CA ALA A 103 19.49 -1.50 -1.31
C ALA A 103 20.16 -2.69 -0.63
N PRO A 104 20.93 -2.51 0.45
CA PRO A 104 21.49 -3.59 1.23
C PRO A 104 20.39 -4.40 1.90
N ILE A 105 20.63 -5.71 2.04
CA ILE A 105 19.75 -6.61 2.78
C ILE A 105 20.33 -6.78 4.19
N TYR A 106 19.52 -6.48 5.18
CA TYR A 106 19.82 -6.70 6.58
C TYR A 106 19.01 -7.89 7.08
N PRO A 107 19.66 -8.98 7.51
CA PRO A 107 18.96 -10.21 7.95
C PRO A 107 18.00 -9.99 9.13
N GLU A 108 18.28 -8.98 9.95
CA GLU A 108 17.47 -8.61 11.11
C GLU A 108 16.25 -7.75 10.78
N LEU A 109 16.17 -7.18 9.57
CA LEU A 109 15.03 -6.38 9.15
C LEU A 109 13.93 -7.23 8.52
N PRO A 110 12.68 -6.77 8.59
CA PRO A 110 11.59 -7.31 7.79
C PRO A 110 11.93 -7.31 6.29
N VAL A 111 11.32 -8.25 5.54
CA VAL A 111 11.55 -8.35 4.09
C VAL A 111 11.23 -7.06 3.35
N PHE A 112 10.18 -6.34 3.78
CA PHE A 112 9.82 -5.06 3.19
C PHE A 112 10.43 -3.90 3.99
N THR A 113 11.48 -3.30 3.45
CA THR A 113 12.17 -2.14 4.02
C THR A 113 11.98 -0.86 3.20
N GLY A 114 11.19 -0.91 2.15
CA GLY A 114 10.92 0.15 1.19
C GLY A 114 10.67 -0.44 -0.19
N GLY A 115 10.34 0.38 -1.15
CA GLY A 115 9.93 -0.03 -2.48
C GLY A 115 8.66 0.71 -2.88
N ALA A 116 7.70 0.06 -3.51
CA ALA A 116 6.46 0.70 -3.93
C ALA A 116 5.23 -0.04 -3.40
N ILE A 117 4.24 0.73 -2.96
CA ILE A 117 2.91 0.23 -2.60
C ILE A 117 1.90 0.88 -3.55
N GLY A 118 0.97 0.09 -4.07
CA GLY A 118 -0.01 0.60 -4.99
C GLY A 118 -0.98 -0.45 -5.48
N HIS A 119 -1.65 -0.16 -6.58
CA HIS A 119 -2.60 -1.08 -7.19
C HIS A 119 -2.51 -1.07 -8.71
N PHE A 120 -2.91 -2.17 -9.29
CA PHE A 120 -3.30 -2.31 -10.68
C PHE A 120 -4.83 -2.39 -10.76
N ASN A 121 -5.42 -1.63 -11.68
CA ASN A 121 -6.81 -1.84 -12.06
C ASN A 121 -6.91 -3.15 -12.87
N TYR A 122 -8.05 -3.83 -12.80
CA TYR A 122 -8.29 -5.05 -13.57
C TYR A 122 -8.04 -4.88 -15.08
N ASP A 123 -8.32 -3.69 -15.62
CA ASP A 123 -8.12 -3.37 -17.03
C ASP A 123 -6.65 -3.34 -17.48
N MET A 124 -5.68 -3.46 -16.56
CA MET A 124 -4.27 -3.69 -16.91
C MET A 124 -4.06 -4.93 -17.77
N ILE A 125 -4.94 -5.94 -17.65
CA ILE A 125 -4.89 -7.15 -18.50
C ILE A 125 -4.89 -6.82 -20.00
N ARG A 126 -5.47 -5.68 -20.41
CA ARG A 126 -5.51 -5.23 -21.80
C ARG A 126 -4.15 -4.80 -22.37
N LEU A 127 -3.15 -4.61 -21.53
CA LEU A 127 -1.78 -4.39 -21.97
C LEU A 127 -1.08 -5.69 -22.40
N PHE A 128 -1.65 -6.83 -22.03
CA PHE A 128 -1.09 -8.16 -22.30
C PHE A 128 -1.98 -8.98 -23.26
N GLU A 129 -3.29 -8.79 -23.17
CA GLU A 129 -4.27 -9.61 -23.86
C GLU A 129 -5.18 -8.76 -24.75
N ALA A 130 -5.46 -9.23 -25.95
CA ALA A 130 -6.37 -8.57 -26.89
C ALA A 130 -7.85 -8.78 -26.49
N ILE A 131 -8.24 -8.20 -25.36
CA ILE A 131 -9.61 -8.30 -24.84
C ILE A 131 -10.39 -7.06 -25.28
N GLN A 132 -11.55 -7.29 -25.95
CA GLN A 132 -12.43 -6.21 -26.36
C GLN A 132 -13.03 -5.49 -25.16
N ASP A 133 -13.08 -4.16 -25.21
CA ASP A 133 -13.74 -3.33 -24.22
C ASP A 133 -15.10 -2.85 -24.72
N ASN A 134 -16.13 -3.58 -24.35
CA ASN A 134 -17.51 -3.23 -24.68
C ASN A 134 -18.24 -2.54 -23.52
N ARG A 135 -17.50 -2.13 -22.46
CA ARG A 135 -18.10 -1.56 -21.26
C ARG A 135 -17.92 -0.04 -21.24
N LEU A 136 -18.93 0.63 -20.72
CA LEU A 136 -18.80 2.04 -20.37
C LEU A 136 -17.87 2.18 -19.16
N PRO A 137 -16.88 3.10 -19.18
CA PRO A 137 -16.04 3.39 -18.02
C PRO A 137 -16.93 3.81 -16.84
N SER A 138 -16.92 3.05 -15.77
CA SER A 138 -17.79 3.30 -14.62
C SER A 138 -17.13 4.10 -13.51
N LEU A 139 -15.80 3.94 -13.36
CA LEU A 139 -14.99 4.66 -12.37
C LEU A 139 -13.79 5.30 -13.09
N LYS A 140 -13.53 6.57 -12.80
CA LYS A 140 -12.38 7.31 -13.35
C LYS A 140 -11.11 7.07 -12.52
N LEU A 141 -10.83 5.80 -12.19
CA LEU A 141 -9.62 5.42 -11.47
C LEU A 141 -8.43 5.28 -12.41
N PRO A 142 -7.19 5.47 -11.91
CA PRO A 142 -5.99 5.17 -12.65
C PRO A 142 -5.94 3.70 -13.10
N LEU A 143 -5.30 3.43 -14.24
CA LEU A 143 -4.99 2.07 -14.68
C LEU A 143 -4.02 1.39 -13.70
N MET A 144 -3.02 2.15 -13.24
CA MET A 144 -2.19 1.81 -12.10
C MET A 144 -1.78 3.06 -11.32
N GLN A 145 -1.56 2.90 -10.03
CA GLN A 145 -0.97 3.94 -9.18
C GLN A 145 -0.10 3.31 -8.12
N PHE A 146 1.15 3.76 -8.04
CA PHE A 146 2.14 3.32 -7.06
C PHE A 146 2.79 4.52 -6.38
N ALA A 147 2.97 4.42 -5.08
CA ALA A 147 3.75 5.37 -4.30
C ALA A 147 5.02 4.68 -3.78
N PHE A 148 6.15 5.38 -3.86
CA PHE A 148 7.45 4.86 -3.45
C PHE A 148 7.69 5.18 -1.98
N VAL A 149 7.88 4.13 -1.19
CA VAL A 149 7.93 4.22 0.27
C VAL A 149 9.32 4.61 0.73
N GLU A 150 9.44 5.81 1.30
CA GLU A 150 10.67 6.34 1.86
C GLU A 150 10.77 6.11 3.37
N GLU A 151 9.65 6.22 4.09
CA GLU A 151 9.59 6.10 5.55
C GLU A 151 8.52 5.08 5.95
N LEU A 152 8.84 4.17 6.85
CA LEU A 152 7.89 3.15 7.30
C LEU A 152 8.11 2.72 8.75
N LEU A 153 7.03 2.28 9.36
CA LEU A 153 7.01 1.58 10.63
C LEU A 153 6.61 0.13 10.36
N VAL A 154 7.36 -0.82 10.88
CA VAL A 154 7.05 -2.25 10.73
C VAL A 154 7.04 -2.91 12.09
N LEU A 155 5.89 -3.46 12.46
CA LEU A 155 5.74 -4.28 13.66
C LEU A 155 5.96 -5.75 13.30
N ASP A 156 6.95 -6.36 13.92
CA ASP A 156 7.14 -7.80 13.95
C ASP A 156 6.38 -8.36 15.15
N HIS A 157 5.24 -8.99 14.90
CA HIS A 157 4.39 -9.56 15.94
C HIS A 157 5.02 -10.77 16.64
N GLU A 158 5.92 -11.48 15.98
CA GLU A 158 6.62 -12.63 16.56
C GLU A 158 7.69 -12.20 17.57
N GLN A 159 8.43 -11.13 17.23
CA GLN A 159 9.51 -10.61 18.06
C GLN A 159 9.06 -9.50 19.02
N HIS A 160 7.81 -9.02 18.92
CA HIS A 160 7.31 -7.83 19.64
C HIS A 160 8.22 -6.62 19.46
N ARG A 161 8.64 -6.40 18.19
CA ARG A 161 9.56 -5.32 17.83
C ARG A 161 8.97 -4.40 16.78
N LEU A 162 9.07 -3.10 17.05
CA LEU A 162 8.72 -2.06 16.10
C LEU A 162 9.99 -1.50 15.47
N TYR A 163 10.11 -1.66 14.16
CA TYR A 163 11.15 -1.05 13.36
C TYR A 163 10.67 0.30 12.83
N VAL A 164 11.48 1.33 13.03
CA VAL A 164 11.31 2.67 12.42
C VAL A 164 12.40 2.77 11.36
N ILE A 165 12.00 2.84 10.08
CA ILE A 165 12.90 2.78 8.93
C ILE A 165 12.74 4.05 8.11
N VAL A 166 13.85 4.72 7.81
CA VAL A 166 13.94 5.86 6.91
C VAL A 166 14.94 5.53 5.81
N ASN A 167 14.48 5.51 4.57
CA ASN A 167 15.30 5.21 3.41
C ASN A 167 16.00 6.49 2.93
N MET A 168 17.30 6.53 3.01
CA MET A 168 18.10 7.63 2.46
C MET A 168 18.57 7.28 1.03
N GLN A 169 18.59 8.28 0.16
CA GLN A 169 19.18 8.19 -1.18
C GLN A 169 20.65 8.57 -1.13
N THR A 170 21.50 7.77 -1.81
CA THR A 170 22.96 7.99 -1.79
C THR A 170 23.45 8.96 -2.86
N GLN A 171 22.64 9.14 -3.93
CA GLN A 171 23.03 9.91 -5.12
C GLN A 171 22.67 11.40 -5.05
N ASN A 172 21.86 11.82 -4.06
CA ASN A 172 21.31 13.16 -3.97
C ASN A 172 22.07 14.02 -2.96
N GLY A 173 23.19 14.63 -3.37
CA GLY A 173 23.91 15.62 -2.56
C GLY A 173 24.93 15.04 -1.60
N CYS A 174 25.14 15.71 -0.44
CA CYS A 174 26.11 15.28 0.56
C CYS A 174 25.57 14.09 1.37
N LEU A 175 26.28 12.96 1.33
CA LEU A 175 25.92 11.73 2.01
C LEU A 175 25.74 11.92 3.52
N ASP A 176 26.67 12.63 4.17
CA ASP A 176 26.62 12.89 5.61
C ASP A 176 25.36 13.67 5.99
N ASN A 177 24.98 14.67 5.21
CA ASN A 177 23.75 15.44 5.45
C ASN A 177 22.49 14.59 5.22
N ALA A 178 22.49 13.68 4.23
CA ALA A 178 21.38 12.76 4.01
C ALA A 178 21.24 11.78 5.19
N TYR A 179 22.34 11.30 5.73
CA TYR A 179 22.36 10.46 6.92
C TYR A 179 21.85 11.19 8.15
N ASP A 180 22.35 12.40 8.42
CA ASP A 180 21.92 13.20 9.56
C ASP A 180 20.42 13.50 9.54
N LYS A 181 19.86 13.80 8.35
CA LYS A 181 18.41 13.96 8.16
C LYS A 181 17.63 12.68 8.46
N ALA A 182 18.12 11.54 8.01
CA ALA A 182 17.47 10.26 8.29
C ALA A 182 17.50 9.95 9.81
N VAL A 183 18.61 10.17 10.46
CA VAL A 183 18.77 10.01 11.91
C VAL A 183 17.85 10.96 12.68
N GLN A 184 17.82 12.23 12.32
CA GLN A 184 16.91 13.21 12.93
C GLN A 184 15.44 12.77 12.75
N ARG A 185 15.09 12.33 11.56
CA ARG A 185 13.72 11.88 11.27
C ARG A 185 13.32 10.67 12.11
N ILE A 186 14.22 9.73 12.32
CA ILE A 186 13.99 8.58 13.23
C ILE A 186 13.73 9.07 14.66
N TYR A 187 14.47 10.06 15.17
CA TYR A 187 14.23 10.62 16.51
C TYR A 187 12.86 11.29 16.60
N GLU A 188 12.44 12.05 15.59
CA GLU A 188 11.12 12.69 15.53
C GLU A 188 10.00 11.63 15.59
N LEU A 189 10.10 10.57 14.76
CA LEU A 189 9.13 9.49 14.75
C LEU A 189 9.09 8.77 16.10
N ARG A 190 10.23 8.47 16.71
CA ARG A 190 10.29 7.87 18.05
C ARG A 190 9.62 8.73 19.12
N ALA A 191 9.87 10.02 19.12
CA ALA A 191 9.23 10.95 20.06
C ALA A 191 7.70 10.94 19.88
N PHE A 192 7.24 10.86 18.64
CA PHE A 192 5.81 10.77 18.32
C PHE A 192 5.15 9.50 18.88
N LEU A 193 5.83 8.36 18.85
CA LEU A 193 5.30 7.07 19.35
C LEU A 193 4.84 7.15 20.80
N SER A 194 5.46 8.00 21.62
CA SER A 194 5.15 8.16 23.05
C SER A 194 3.89 8.99 23.32
N HIS A 195 3.34 9.69 22.33
CA HIS A 195 2.23 10.65 22.50
C HIS A 195 0.96 10.28 21.73
N ARG A 196 0.85 9.03 21.25
CA ARG A 196 -0.32 8.56 20.49
C ARG A 196 -1.59 8.58 21.33
N LYS A 197 -2.71 8.84 20.66
CA LYS A 197 -4.06 8.72 21.25
C LYS A 197 -4.76 7.51 20.66
N PRO A 198 -5.51 6.75 21.46
CA PRO A 198 -6.32 5.66 20.96
C PRO A 198 -7.29 6.12 19.86
N TYR A 199 -7.41 5.31 18.82
CA TYR A 199 -8.37 5.51 17.73
C TYR A 199 -9.32 4.31 17.65
N SER A 200 -10.59 4.54 17.95
CA SER A 200 -11.60 3.48 17.96
C SER A 200 -12.54 3.51 16.75
N GLY A 201 -12.39 4.49 15.90
CA GLY A 201 -13.33 4.76 14.81
C GLY A 201 -14.67 5.29 15.31
N LYS A 202 -15.50 5.73 14.37
CA LYS A 202 -16.88 6.13 14.66
C LYS A 202 -17.85 5.09 14.12
N PRO A 203 -19.01 4.88 14.78
CA PRO A 203 -20.06 4.02 14.27
C PRO A 203 -20.54 4.53 12.90
N LEU A 204 -20.72 3.61 11.95
CA LEU A 204 -21.25 3.97 10.64
C LEU A 204 -22.76 4.13 10.69
N ALA A 205 -23.27 5.18 10.05
CA ALA A 205 -24.69 5.35 9.86
C ALA A 205 -25.25 4.27 8.89
N ARG A 206 -26.49 3.84 9.11
CA ARG A 206 -27.18 2.94 8.18
C ARG A 206 -27.42 3.64 6.83
N ARG A 207 -27.10 2.99 5.73
CA ARG A 207 -27.19 3.54 4.38
C ARG A 207 -28.00 2.65 3.46
N THR A 208 -28.60 3.28 2.44
CA THR A 208 -29.16 2.54 1.32
C THR A 208 -28.03 2.12 0.39
N VAL A 209 -27.98 0.84 0.10
CA VAL A 209 -27.01 0.24 -0.82
C VAL A 209 -27.73 -0.06 -2.14
N THR A 210 -27.14 0.36 -3.26
CA THR A 210 -27.59 0.02 -4.61
C THR A 210 -26.62 -0.98 -5.22
N SER A 211 -27.14 -1.90 -6.05
CA SER A 211 -26.33 -2.89 -6.76
C SER A 211 -26.28 -2.57 -8.24
N SER A 212 -25.14 -2.86 -8.90
CA SER A 212 -24.97 -2.71 -10.35
C SER A 212 -25.88 -3.62 -11.17
N MET A 213 -26.41 -4.68 -10.57
CA MET A 213 -27.36 -5.61 -11.19
C MET A 213 -28.38 -6.11 -10.17
N ASN A 214 -29.57 -6.48 -10.65
CA ASN A 214 -30.58 -7.08 -9.78
C ASN A 214 -30.35 -8.60 -9.59
N LYS A 215 -31.11 -9.20 -8.66
CA LYS A 215 -30.98 -10.63 -8.33
C LYS A 215 -31.18 -11.54 -9.53
N GLN A 216 -32.17 -11.25 -10.37
CA GLN A 216 -32.50 -12.09 -11.54
C GLN A 216 -31.37 -12.07 -12.57
N GLN A 217 -30.78 -10.91 -12.84
CA GLN A 217 -29.60 -10.78 -13.71
C GLN A 217 -28.40 -11.55 -13.17
N PHE A 218 -28.15 -11.46 -11.87
CA PHE A 218 -27.04 -12.21 -11.26
C PHE A 218 -27.24 -13.72 -11.38
N MET A 219 -28.47 -14.22 -11.11
CA MET A 219 -28.81 -15.65 -11.26
C MET A 219 -28.65 -16.12 -12.71
N ALA A 220 -29.11 -15.35 -13.69
CA ALA A 220 -28.94 -15.69 -15.11
C ALA A 220 -27.45 -15.76 -15.52
N ASN A 221 -26.60 -14.86 -14.99
CA ASN A 221 -25.16 -14.93 -15.22
C ASN A 221 -24.55 -16.21 -14.61
N VAL A 222 -25.02 -16.65 -13.44
CA VAL A 222 -24.58 -17.92 -12.82
C VAL A 222 -24.96 -19.11 -13.70
N GLU A 223 -26.20 -19.17 -14.19
CA GLU A 223 -26.68 -20.24 -15.09
C GLU A 223 -25.85 -20.28 -16.38
N GLN A 224 -25.56 -19.12 -16.96
CA GLN A 224 -24.72 -19.04 -18.16
C GLN A 224 -23.27 -19.50 -17.88
N ALA A 225 -22.70 -19.10 -16.76
CA ALA A 225 -21.37 -19.55 -16.36
C ALA A 225 -21.30 -21.07 -16.17
N GLN A 226 -22.32 -21.68 -15.54
CA GLN A 226 -22.43 -23.12 -15.39
C GLN A 226 -22.49 -23.82 -16.74
N LYS A 227 -23.22 -23.26 -17.72
CA LYS A 227 -23.28 -23.79 -19.08
C LYS A 227 -21.90 -23.80 -19.74
N HIS A 228 -21.15 -22.71 -19.69
CA HIS A 228 -19.80 -22.65 -20.24
C HIS A 228 -18.83 -23.65 -19.57
N ILE A 229 -18.99 -23.90 -18.25
CA ILE A 229 -18.23 -24.97 -17.58
C ILE A 229 -18.59 -26.34 -18.10
N GLN A 230 -19.88 -26.62 -18.30
CA GLN A 230 -20.35 -27.92 -18.82
C GLN A 230 -19.94 -28.17 -20.28
N GLU A 231 -19.88 -27.11 -21.09
CA GLU A 231 -19.45 -27.14 -22.49
C GLU A 231 -17.92 -27.23 -22.64
N GLY A 232 -17.18 -27.03 -21.54
CA GLY A 232 -15.71 -27.09 -21.53
C GLY A 232 -15.03 -25.83 -22.02
N ASP A 233 -15.75 -24.72 -22.16
CA ASP A 233 -15.19 -23.41 -22.53
C ASP A 233 -14.28 -22.82 -21.43
N ILE A 234 -14.68 -23.06 -20.18
CA ILE A 234 -13.95 -22.61 -18.99
C ILE A 234 -14.06 -23.68 -17.90
N PHE A 235 -13.14 -23.72 -16.97
CA PHE A 235 -13.21 -24.57 -15.78
C PHE A 235 -13.55 -23.81 -14.50
N GLN A 236 -13.36 -22.49 -14.49
CA GLN A 236 -13.68 -21.61 -13.37
C GLN A 236 -13.97 -20.21 -13.88
N VAL A 237 -14.89 -19.50 -13.19
CA VAL A 237 -15.12 -18.06 -13.36
C VAL A 237 -15.58 -17.46 -12.04
N VAL A 238 -15.13 -16.24 -11.77
CA VAL A 238 -15.58 -15.44 -10.62
C VAL A 238 -16.53 -14.37 -11.13
N LEU A 239 -17.81 -14.49 -10.76
CA LEU A 239 -18.82 -13.47 -11.05
C LEU A 239 -18.81 -12.39 -9.99
N SER A 240 -18.82 -11.13 -10.41
CA SER A 240 -18.80 -9.99 -9.52
C SER A 240 -20.00 -9.06 -9.74
N GLN A 241 -20.37 -8.36 -8.70
CA GLN A 241 -21.30 -7.23 -8.75
C GLN A 241 -20.74 -6.07 -7.95
N ARG A 242 -21.07 -4.83 -8.35
CA ARG A 242 -20.69 -3.64 -7.61
C ARG A 242 -21.86 -3.17 -6.76
N MET A 243 -21.57 -2.94 -5.49
CA MET A 243 -22.50 -2.29 -4.56
C MET A 243 -22.01 -0.89 -4.26
N GLU A 244 -22.92 0.05 -4.20
CA GLU A 244 -22.65 1.48 -3.99
C GLU A 244 -23.51 2.04 -2.86
N ALA A 245 -22.90 2.90 -2.06
CA ALA A 245 -23.59 3.67 -1.04
C ALA A 245 -22.93 5.05 -0.93
N SER A 246 -23.71 6.08 -0.63
CA SER A 246 -23.15 7.40 -0.32
C SER A 246 -22.37 7.34 0.99
N TYR A 247 -21.18 7.93 0.99
CA TYR A 247 -20.28 7.96 2.14
C TYR A 247 -19.63 9.34 2.26
N THR A 248 -19.71 9.96 3.42
CA THR A 248 -19.22 11.32 3.70
C THR A 248 -18.33 11.40 4.94
N GLU A 249 -18.24 10.31 5.68
CA GLU A 249 -17.43 10.21 6.89
C GLU A 249 -15.98 9.86 6.54
N ASP A 250 -15.13 9.79 7.54
CA ASP A 250 -13.73 9.37 7.39
C ASP A 250 -13.65 7.92 6.89
N PRO A 251 -13.02 7.63 5.75
CA PRO A 251 -12.87 6.26 5.24
C PRO A 251 -12.21 5.30 6.25
N LEU A 252 -11.38 5.79 7.15
CA LEU A 252 -10.75 4.97 8.18
C LEU A 252 -11.79 4.40 9.17
N ASP A 253 -12.89 5.12 9.44
CA ASP A 253 -13.98 4.61 10.27
C ASP A 253 -14.63 3.37 9.60
N ALA A 254 -14.78 3.37 8.27
CA ALA A 254 -15.28 2.22 7.54
C ALA A 254 -14.32 1.03 7.61
N TYR A 255 -13.01 1.29 7.49
CA TYR A 255 -11.99 0.25 7.63
C TYR A 255 -12.01 -0.38 9.03
N VAL A 256 -12.14 0.40 10.10
CA VAL A 256 -12.25 -0.11 11.47
C VAL A 256 -13.45 -1.05 11.62
N GLN A 257 -14.60 -0.72 11.02
CA GLN A 257 -15.77 -1.61 11.03
C GLN A 257 -15.51 -2.87 10.19
N LEU A 258 -14.95 -2.73 8.99
CA LEU A 258 -14.59 -3.87 8.14
C LEU A 258 -13.65 -4.84 8.85
N ARG A 259 -12.65 -4.33 9.53
CA ARG A 259 -11.67 -5.05 10.35
C ARG A 259 -12.33 -5.88 11.46
N SER A 260 -13.43 -5.37 12.04
CA SER A 260 -14.17 -6.06 13.10
C SER A 260 -15.04 -7.23 12.61
N LEU A 261 -15.38 -7.27 11.33
CA LEU A 261 -16.24 -8.30 10.74
C LEU A 261 -15.52 -9.62 10.47
N GLY A 262 -14.22 -9.60 10.33
CA GLY A 262 -13.43 -10.81 10.10
C GLY A 262 -11.93 -10.56 10.20
N LYS A 263 -11.21 -11.57 10.68
CA LYS A 263 -9.75 -11.55 10.72
C LYS A 263 -9.21 -12.24 9.47
N SER A 264 -8.31 -11.58 8.77
CA SER A 264 -7.62 -12.10 7.60
C SER A 264 -6.11 -11.86 7.72
N PRO A 265 -5.27 -12.71 7.15
CA PRO A 265 -3.83 -12.44 7.06
C PRO A 265 -3.49 -11.21 6.22
N TYR A 266 -4.41 -10.76 5.34
CA TYR A 266 -4.20 -9.65 4.41
C TYR A 266 -5.28 -8.59 4.56
N MET A 267 -5.06 -7.63 5.45
CA MET A 267 -5.93 -6.48 5.66
C MET A 267 -5.17 -5.21 5.26
N TYR A 268 -5.85 -4.30 4.57
CA TYR A 268 -5.18 -3.12 4.06
C TYR A 268 -6.08 -1.90 4.01
N TYR A 269 -5.46 -0.74 4.20
CA TYR A 269 -6.02 0.58 3.98
C TYR A 269 -5.00 1.41 3.19
N LEU A 270 -5.35 1.78 1.97
CA LEU A 270 -4.48 2.47 1.03
C LEU A 270 -5.09 3.83 0.70
N ASP A 271 -4.47 4.89 1.19
CA ASP A 271 -4.90 6.27 0.94
C ASP A 271 -4.15 6.81 -0.29
N PHE A 272 -4.90 7.11 -1.36
CA PHE A 272 -4.38 7.71 -2.58
C PHE A 272 -4.81 9.18 -2.74
N ASP A 273 -5.22 9.85 -1.65
CA ASP A 273 -5.70 11.22 -1.61
C ASP A 273 -7.07 11.41 -2.31
N GLU A 274 -7.15 11.17 -3.62
CA GLU A 274 -8.41 11.26 -4.38
C GLU A 274 -9.41 10.14 -4.02
N TYR A 275 -8.93 9.01 -3.55
CA TYR A 275 -9.72 7.83 -3.17
C TYR A 275 -8.94 6.93 -2.20
N VAL A 276 -9.69 6.10 -1.51
CA VAL A 276 -9.13 5.08 -0.60
C VAL A 276 -9.53 3.70 -1.10
N ILE A 277 -8.58 2.76 -0.99
CA ILE A 277 -8.86 1.33 -1.16
C ILE A 277 -8.66 0.65 0.19
N ALA A 278 -9.71 0.05 0.70
CA ALA A 278 -9.66 -0.72 1.94
C ALA A 278 -10.22 -2.12 1.71
N GLY A 279 -9.59 -3.13 2.30
CA GLY A 279 -10.00 -4.49 2.08
C GLY A 279 -9.54 -5.47 3.14
N VAL A 280 -10.23 -6.60 3.16
CA VAL A 280 -9.90 -7.81 3.91
C VAL A 280 -9.90 -8.95 2.88
N SER A 281 -8.71 -9.46 2.57
CA SER A 281 -8.53 -10.51 1.56
C SER A 281 -8.34 -11.87 2.21
N PRO A 282 -8.96 -12.94 1.68
CA PRO A 282 -8.82 -14.29 2.22
C PRO A 282 -7.40 -14.86 2.09
#